data_b628bf13d722005c84675a1dbb72bae0
#
_entry.id   b628bf13d722005c84675a1dbb72bae0
#
_cell.length_a   1.000
_cell.length_b   1.000
_cell.length_c   1.000
_cell.angle_alpha   90.00
_cell.angle_beta   90.00
_cell.angle_gamma   90.00
#
_symmetry.space_group_name_H-M   'P 1'
#
loop_
_entity.id
_entity.type
_entity.pdbx_description
1 polymer ?
#
loop_
_entity_poly.entity_id
_entity_poly.type
_entity_poly.pdbx_seq_one_letter_code
_entity_poly.pdbx_strand_id
1 'polypeptide(L)'
;PQMEESPEEKKTCEYLYIEADEDHIHRQKDGKNQGYFIGKLVYLFEGKEEICNGRRKLISPFYFGGLYAGSDENAALWESVDAYIRRHYDLDVLKCVYINSDGGSWIRAAANYVGKSRLVADRFHLMRYINRVARYTLDEEGVTKGRFYKYIYKNKLLAAKKLLTRIRNHCEGSDRAVEDCRTYLVGNWEYIQRAFHDKHVEGCSAEGHV
;
A
#
# COMPACT_ATOMS: atom_id res chain seq x y z
N PRO A 1 -16.34 17.17 15.01
CA PRO A 1 -15.05 17.54 14.44
C PRO A 1 -14.86 19.02 14.70
N GLN A 2 -13.90 19.38 15.56
CA GLN A 2 -13.51 20.77 15.73
C GLN A 2 -12.92 21.24 14.41
N MET A 3 -13.49 22.30 13.85
CA MET A 3 -12.91 23.00 12.69
C MET A 3 -11.63 23.67 13.20
N GLU A 4 -10.48 23.03 12.96
CA GLU A 4 -9.19 23.68 13.16
C GLU A 4 -9.13 24.90 12.23
N GLU A 5 -8.71 26.04 12.75
CA GLU A 5 -8.50 27.26 11.97
C GLU A 5 -7.49 26.98 10.85
N SER A 6 -7.70 27.57 9.68
CA SER A 6 -6.74 27.45 8.58
C SER A 6 -5.39 27.99 9.05
N PRO A 7 -4.27 27.25 8.82
CA PRO A 7 -2.96 27.78 9.16
C PRO A 7 -2.72 29.09 8.40
N GLU A 8 -2.14 30.05 9.06
CA GLU A 8 -1.82 31.36 8.46
C GLU A 8 -0.87 31.22 7.27
N GLU A 9 -0.01 30.20 7.30
CA GLU A 9 0.95 29.88 6.25
C GLU A 9 0.89 28.39 5.90
N LYS A 10 0.73 28.07 4.60
CA LYS A 10 0.72 26.69 4.13
C LYS A 10 2.13 26.12 4.11
N LYS A 11 2.22 24.85 4.45
CA LYS A 11 3.47 24.10 4.40
C LYS A 11 3.93 23.90 2.96
N THR A 12 5.22 24.05 2.71
CA THR A 12 5.86 23.77 1.43
C THR A 12 6.49 22.39 1.46
N CYS A 13 5.93 21.45 0.68
CA CYS A 13 6.44 20.09 0.56
C CYS A 13 6.26 19.60 -0.89
N GLU A 14 7.33 19.09 -1.50
CA GLU A 14 7.26 18.59 -2.88
C GLU A 14 6.59 17.23 -3.00
N TYR A 15 6.73 16.38 -1.99
CA TYR A 15 6.23 15.00 -1.99
C TYR A 15 5.54 14.71 -0.66
N LEU A 16 4.34 14.14 -0.73
CA LEU A 16 3.62 13.61 0.41
C LEU A 16 3.46 12.11 0.26
N TYR A 17 3.38 11.44 1.39
CA TYR A 17 3.24 10.00 1.47
C TYR A 17 2.00 9.65 2.27
N ILE A 18 1.22 8.71 1.76
CA ILE A 18 0.05 8.17 2.44
C ILE A 18 0.23 6.66 2.55
N GLU A 19 0.02 6.16 3.75
CA GLU A 19 -0.13 4.74 4.01
C GLU A 19 -1.52 4.49 4.57
N ALA A 20 -2.15 3.40 4.16
CA ALA A 20 -3.51 3.05 4.54
C ALA A 20 -3.60 1.56 4.84
N ASP A 21 -4.33 1.23 5.90
CA ASP A 21 -4.55 -0.13 6.34
C ASP A 21 -5.97 -0.32 6.89
N GLU A 22 -6.45 -1.57 6.89
CA GLU A 22 -7.74 -1.92 7.48
C GLU A 22 -7.61 -3.10 8.44
N ASP A 23 -8.33 -3.03 9.55
CA ASP A 23 -8.43 -4.11 10.52
C ASP A 23 -9.87 -4.58 10.68
N HIS A 24 -10.03 -5.91 10.75
CA HIS A 24 -11.31 -6.56 10.95
C HIS A 24 -11.53 -6.88 12.43
N ILE A 25 -12.17 -5.99 13.14
CA ILE A 25 -12.42 -6.09 14.59
C ILE A 25 -13.63 -6.99 14.83
N HIS A 26 -13.40 -8.20 15.34
CA HIS A 26 -14.47 -9.13 15.66
C HIS A 26 -15.37 -8.62 16.77
N ARG A 27 -16.67 -8.56 16.49
CA ARG A 27 -17.69 -8.19 17.45
C ARG A 27 -18.14 -9.42 18.24
N GLN A 28 -17.88 -9.40 19.54
CA GLN A 28 -18.39 -10.44 20.46
C GLN A 28 -19.41 -9.85 21.42
N LYS A 29 -20.57 -10.53 21.57
CA LYS A 29 -21.54 -10.25 22.60
C LYS A 29 -22.00 -11.59 23.18
N ASP A 30 -21.93 -11.74 24.50
CA ASP A 30 -22.30 -12.95 25.24
C ASP A 30 -21.62 -14.23 24.71
N GLY A 31 -20.31 -14.12 24.34
CA GLY A 31 -19.54 -15.23 23.79
C GLY A 31 -19.91 -15.68 22.37
N LYS A 32 -20.83 -15.00 21.71
CA LYS A 32 -21.24 -15.28 20.32
C LYS A 32 -20.67 -14.25 19.36
N ASN A 33 -20.15 -14.75 18.24
CA ASN A 33 -19.70 -13.90 17.15
C ASN A 33 -20.90 -13.18 16.51
N GLN A 34 -20.89 -11.84 16.51
CA GLN A 34 -21.94 -11.00 15.93
C GLN A 34 -21.46 -10.22 14.68
N GLY A 35 -20.48 -10.76 13.96
CA GLY A 35 -19.88 -10.10 12.82
C GLY A 35 -18.59 -9.34 13.18
N TYR A 36 -18.23 -8.38 12.37
CA TYR A 36 -17.03 -7.57 12.55
C TYR A 36 -17.29 -6.11 12.15
N PHE A 37 -16.49 -5.22 12.72
CA PHE A 37 -16.32 -3.87 12.24
C PHE A 37 -15.06 -3.79 11.39
N ILE A 38 -15.06 -2.95 10.37
CA ILE A 38 -13.88 -2.62 9.61
C ILE A 38 -13.36 -1.28 10.11
N GLY A 39 -12.28 -1.34 10.87
CA GLY A 39 -11.49 -0.17 11.22
C GLY A 39 -10.58 0.19 10.06
N LYS A 40 -10.54 1.46 9.65
CA LYS A 40 -9.60 1.96 8.64
C LYS A 40 -8.73 3.04 9.23
N LEU A 41 -7.45 2.92 8.94
CA LEU A 41 -6.44 3.91 9.30
C LEU A 41 -5.77 4.40 8.03
N VAL A 42 -5.77 5.71 7.86
CA VAL A 42 -5.01 6.39 6.81
C VAL A 42 -4.11 7.40 7.50
N TYR A 43 -2.85 7.43 7.17
CA TYR A 43 -1.97 8.47 7.67
C TYR A 43 -1.11 9.06 6.56
N LEU A 44 -0.92 10.36 6.66
CA LEU A 44 -0.17 11.20 5.75
C LEU A 44 1.08 11.70 6.47
N PHE A 45 2.21 11.76 5.76
CA PHE A 45 3.47 12.29 6.29
C PHE A 45 4.33 12.89 5.17
N GLU A 46 5.30 13.74 5.56
CA GLU A 46 6.15 14.49 4.65
C GLU A 46 7.43 13.73 4.25
N GLY A 47 7.74 12.64 4.95
CA GLY A 47 8.93 11.82 4.73
C GLY A 47 9.31 11.03 5.96
N LYS A 48 10.47 10.37 5.91
CA LYS A 48 11.01 9.57 7.01
C LYS A 48 12.42 10.03 7.34
N GLU A 49 12.68 10.30 8.62
CA GLU A 49 14.02 10.58 9.13
C GLU A 49 14.60 9.36 9.88
N GLU A 50 15.87 9.09 9.71
CA GLU A 50 16.56 8.06 10.47
C GLU A 50 16.93 8.60 11.85
N ILE A 51 16.49 7.89 12.91
CA ILE A 51 16.78 8.30 14.30
C ILE A 51 18.03 7.60 14.80
N CYS A 52 18.07 6.27 14.74
CA CYS A 52 19.22 5.45 15.13
C CYS A 52 19.05 3.99 14.65
N ASN A 53 20.15 3.31 14.37
CA ASN A 53 20.19 1.87 14.10
C ASN A 53 19.15 1.38 13.06
N GLY A 54 18.89 2.15 12.00
CA GLY A 54 17.92 1.81 10.95
C GLY A 54 16.46 2.07 11.33
N ARG A 55 16.18 2.59 12.53
CA ARG A 55 14.83 3.05 12.90
C ARG A 55 14.53 4.38 12.24
N ARG A 56 13.36 4.47 11.64
CA ARG A 56 12.88 5.68 10.98
C ARG A 56 11.65 6.23 11.69
N LYS A 57 11.55 7.55 11.76
CA LYS A 57 10.40 8.28 12.27
C LYS A 57 9.73 9.03 11.13
N LEU A 58 8.41 9.09 11.16
CA LEU A 58 7.65 9.88 10.22
C LEU A 58 7.80 11.38 10.51
N ILE A 59 7.94 12.17 9.46
CA ILE A 59 8.00 13.63 9.54
C ILE A 59 6.58 14.17 9.41
N SER A 60 6.13 14.96 10.38
CA SER A 60 4.80 15.61 10.40
C SER A 60 3.63 14.65 10.12
N PRO A 61 3.49 13.50 10.81
CA PRO A 61 2.40 12.57 10.52
C PRO A 61 1.05 13.16 10.96
N PHE A 62 0.03 12.93 10.13
CA PHE A 62 -1.37 13.20 10.45
C PHE A 62 -2.23 11.98 10.17
N TYR A 63 -3.14 11.64 11.08
CA TYR A 63 -3.88 10.40 11.08
C TYR A 63 -5.38 10.62 10.86
N PHE A 64 -5.95 9.81 9.99
CA PHE A 64 -7.40 9.69 9.79
C PHE A 64 -7.79 8.27 10.17
N GLY A 65 -8.69 8.11 11.11
CA GLY A 65 -9.12 6.79 11.57
C GLY A 65 -10.61 6.77 11.87
N GLY A 66 -11.23 5.62 11.66
CA GLY A 66 -12.65 5.44 11.96
C GLY A 66 -13.18 4.08 11.52
N LEU A 67 -14.47 3.88 11.70
CA LEU A 67 -15.21 2.71 11.22
C LEU A 67 -15.88 3.07 9.89
N TYR A 68 -15.46 2.43 8.81
CA TYR A 68 -15.94 2.70 7.47
C TYR A 68 -16.36 1.40 6.79
N ALA A 69 -17.64 1.17 6.61
CA ALA A 69 -18.20 -0.10 6.11
C ALA A 69 -18.60 -0.09 4.63
N GLY A 70 -18.87 1.07 4.06
CA GLY A 70 -19.43 1.22 2.70
C GLY A 70 -18.57 2.02 1.75
N SER A 71 -18.96 2.05 0.47
CA SER A 71 -18.32 2.83 -0.58
C SER A 71 -18.35 4.33 -0.30
N ASP A 72 -19.50 4.83 0.17
CA ASP A 72 -19.70 6.26 0.42
C ASP A 72 -18.88 6.76 1.61
N GLU A 73 -18.76 5.92 2.65
CA GLU A 73 -17.91 6.20 3.80
C GLU A 73 -16.41 6.21 3.41
N ASN A 74 -16.00 5.30 2.51
CA ASN A 74 -14.65 5.31 1.96
C ASN A 74 -14.39 6.57 1.12
N ALA A 75 -15.36 7.01 0.34
CA ALA A 75 -15.27 8.25 -0.42
C ALA A 75 -15.08 9.45 0.53
N ALA A 76 -15.94 9.57 1.55
CA ALA A 76 -15.85 10.63 2.55
C ALA A 76 -14.49 10.66 3.29
N LEU A 77 -13.90 9.48 3.58
CA LEU A 77 -12.56 9.39 4.15
C LEU A 77 -11.52 10.00 3.21
N TRP A 78 -11.53 9.62 1.93
CA TRP A 78 -10.55 10.12 0.96
C TRP A 78 -10.75 11.61 0.62
N GLU A 79 -12.00 12.08 0.60
CA GLU A 79 -12.31 13.51 0.48
C GLU A 79 -11.77 14.32 1.66
N SER A 80 -11.86 13.76 2.88
CA SER A 80 -11.29 14.38 4.08
C SER A 80 -9.77 14.47 4.01
N VAL A 81 -9.10 13.45 3.45
CA VAL A 81 -7.65 13.45 3.22
C VAL A 81 -7.27 14.54 2.20
N ASP A 82 -7.98 14.63 1.07
CA ASP A 82 -7.70 15.66 0.06
C ASP A 82 -7.97 17.07 0.60
N ALA A 83 -9.05 17.26 1.35
CA ALA A 83 -9.38 18.53 1.99
C ALA A 83 -8.28 18.97 2.98
N TYR A 84 -7.74 18.03 3.76
CA TYR A 84 -6.62 18.32 4.65
C TYR A 84 -5.38 18.76 3.87
N ILE A 85 -5.03 18.05 2.78
CA ILE A 85 -3.89 18.40 1.93
C ILE A 85 -4.06 19.80 1.36
N ARG A 86 -5.21 20.12 0.78
CA ARG A 86 -5.51 21.44 0.21
C ARG A 86 -5.45 22.57 1.23
N ARG A 87 -5.83 22.29 2.46
CA ARG A 87 -5.84 23.27 3.54
C ARG A 87 -4.45 23.56 4.08
N HIS A 88 -3.61 22.53 4.23
CA HIS A 88 -2.36 22.63 4.98
C HIS A 88 -1.10 22.73 4.10
N TYR A 89 -1.19 22.37 2.81
CA TYR A 89 -0.04 22.34 1.92
C TYR A 89 -0.21 23.29 0.73
N ASP A 90 0.92 23.85 0.29
CA ASP A 90 0.98 24.63 -0.93
C ASP A 90 0.93 23.68 -2.15
N LEU A 91 -0.19 23.74 -2.87
CA LEU A 91 -0.41 22.89 -4.03
C LEU A 91 0.46 23.26 -5.25
N ASP A 92 1.00 24.48 -5.31
CA ASP A 92 1.87 24.88 -6.42
C ASP A 92 3.26 24.25 -6.26
N VAL A 93 3.70 24.04 -5.01
CA VAL A 93 4.95 23.36 -4.66
C VAL A 93 4.80 21.85 -4.68
N LEU A 94 3.65 21.33 -4.26
CA LEU A 94 3.39 19.89 -4.18
C LEU A 94 3.43 19.25 -5.58
N LYS A 95 4.36 18.34 -5.81
CA LYS A 95 4.54 17.61 -7.08
C LYS A 95 3.77 16.30 -7.14
N CYS A 96 3.76 15.54 -6.04
CA CYS A 96 3.12 14.22 -6.00
C CYS A 96 2.73 13.81 -4.59
N VAL A 97 1.61 13.09 -4.48
CA VAL A 97 1.18 12.36 -3.28
C VAL A 97 1.29 10.86 -3.56
N TYR A 98 2.25 10.19 -2.95
CA TYR A 98 2.41 8.74 -3.08
C TYR A 98 1.50 8.01 -2.12
N ILE A 99 0.66 7.09 -2.62
CA ILE A 99 -0.26 6.30 -1.82
C ILE A 99 0.17 4.85 -1.86
N ASN A 100 0.71 4.33 -0.75
CA ASN A 100 1.06 2.94 -0.61
C ASN A 100 -0.21 2.07 -0.52
N SER A 101 -0.26 1.02 -1.32
CA SER A 101 -1.41 0.13 -1.45
C SER A 101 -0.99 -1.34 -1.39
N ASP A 102 -1.66 -2.10 -0.54
CA ASP A 102 -1.61 -3.56 -0.51
C ASP A 102 -2.33 -4.22 -1.70
N GLY A 103 -3.06 -3.43 -2.48
CA GLY A 103 -3.90 -3.85 -3.61
C GLY A 103 -5.40 -3.81 -3.29
N GLY A 104 -5.80 -3.39 -2.10
CA GLY A 104 -7.19 -3.23 -1.69
C GLY A 104 -7.95 -2.23 -2.58
N SER A 105 -9.19 -2.55 -2.93
CA SER A 105 -10.00 -1.72 -3.83
C SER A 105 -10.29 -0.33 -3.26
N TRP A 106 -10.52 -0.24 -1.96
CA TRP A 106 -10.81 1.02 -1.28
C TRP A 106 -9.59 1.95 -1.25
N ILE A 107 -8.34 1.40 -1.16
CA ILE A 107 -7.12 2.21 -1.23
C ILE A 107 -6.87 2.66 -2.67
N ARG A 108 -7.13 1.79 -3.66
CA ARG A 108 -7.03 2.20 -5.08
C ARG A 108 -7.99 3.32 -5.44
N ALA A 109 -9.18 3.33 -4.82
CA ALA A 109 -10.17 4.38 -5.04
C ALA A 109 -9.67 5.76 -4.63
N ALA A 110 -8.68 5.86 -3.72
CA ALA A 110 -8.05 7.12 -3.31
C ALA A 110 -7.58 7.98 -4.48
N ALA A 111 -7.12 7.34 -5.57
CA ALA A 111 -6.66 8.04 -6.77
C ALA A 111 -7.75 8.88 -7.46
N ASN A 112 -9.03 8.62 -7.17
CA ASN A 112 -10.17 9.39 -7.70
C ASN A 112 -10.48 10.64 -6.85
N TYR A 113 -9.97 10.71 -5.63
CA TYR A 113 -10.29 11.76 -4.65
C TYR A 113 -9.09 12.64 -4.35
N VAL A 114 -7.91 12.05 -4.18
CA VAL A 114 -6.69 12.77 -3.78
C VAL A 114 -5.98 13.32 -5.01
N GLY A 115 -5.88 14.64 -5.11
CA GLY A 115 -5.20 15.31 -6.20
C GLY A 115 -3.70 15.00 -6.27
N LYS A 116 -3.12 14.98 -7.47
CA LYS A 116 -1.69 14.69 -7.72
C LYS A 116 -1.22 13.33 -7.18
N SER A 117 -2.14 12.41 -6.90
CA SER A 117 -1.81 11.12 -6.30
C SER A 117 -1.25 10.11 -7.29
N ARG A 118 -0.39 9.23 -6.80
CA ARG A 118 0.14 8.07 -7.50
C ARG A 118 0.16 6.86 -6.58
N LEU A 119 -0.53 5.80 -6.98
CA LEU A 119 -0.51 4.53 -6.25
C LEU A 119 0.85 3.85 -6.37
N VAL A 120 1.32 3.31 -5.26
CA VAL A 120 2.58 2.57 -5.13
C VAL A 120 2.28 1.22 -4.50
N ALA A 121 2.83 0.13 -5.03
CA ALA A 121 2.63 -1.18 -4.43
C ALA A 121 3.46 -1.33 -3.15
N ASP A 122 2.83 -1.86 -2.13
CA ASP A 122 3.54 -2.26 -0.92
C ASP A 122 4.47 -3.45 -1.23
N ARG A 123 5.77 -3.23 -0.98
CA ARG A 123 6.81 -4.25 -1.22
C ARG A 123 6.70 -5.46 -0.31
N PHE A 124 6.16 -5.29 0.90
CA PHE A 124 5.97 -6.38 1.84
C PHE A 124 4.89 -7.35 1.32
N HIS A 125 3.75 -6.83 0.87
CA HIS A 125 2.70 -7.65 0.28
C HIS A 125 3.18 -8.34 -1.00
N LEU A 126 3.92 -7.64 -1.86
CA LEU A 126 4.55 -8.26 -3.03
C LEU A 126 5.48 -9.43 -2.63
N MET A 127 6.33 -9.22 -1.60
CA MET A 127 7.22 -10.24 -1.10
C MET A 127 6.45 -11.46 -0.54
N ARG A 128 5.34 -11.24 0.18
CA ARG A 128 4.48 -12.33 0.67
C ARG A 128 3.98 -13.22 -0.45
N TYR A 129 3.47 -12.65 -1.55
CA TYR A 129 3.01 -13.42 -2.71
C TYR A 129 4.15 -14.20 -3.38
N ILE A 130 5.30 -13.56 -3.60
CA ILE A 130 6.48 -14.21 -4.19
C ILE A 130 7.00 -15.33 -3.29
N ASN A 131 7.12 -15.10 -1.99
CA ASN A 131 7.57 -16.11 -1.02
C ASN A 131 6.63 -17.31 -0.98
N ARG A 132 5.31 -17.07 -0.99
CA ARG A 132 4.31 -18.14 -0.98
C ARG A 132 4.43 -19.05 -2.19
N VAL A 133 4.65 -18.50 -3.38
CA VAL A 133 4.88 -19.29 -4.60
C VAL A 133 6.23 -20.00 -4.57
N ALA A 134 7.30 -19.32 -4.13
CA ALA A 134 8.64 -19.85 -4.15
C ALA A 134 8.81 -21.09 -3.23
N ARG A 135 8.03 -21.18 -2.14
CA ARG A 135 8.02 -22.36 -1.24
C ARG A 135 7.69 -23.66 -1.94
N TYR A 136 6.94 -23.63 -3.03
CA TYR A 136 6.63 -24.83 -3.83
C TYR A 136 7.79 -25.28 -4.70
N THR A 137 8.83 -24.47 -4.89
CA THR A 137 10.00 -24.81 -5.69
C THR A 137 11.11 -25.48 -4.87
N LEU A 138 10.82 -25.83 -3.61
CA LEU A 138 11.71 -26.57 -2.69
C LEU A 138 13.15 -25.98 -2.68
N ASP A 139 14.13 -26.77 -3.14
CA ASP A 139 15.55 -26.39 -3.13
C ASP A 139 15.90 -25.18 -4.00
N GLU A 140 15.00 -24.77 -4.90
CA GLU A 140 15.15 -23.59 -5.76
C GLU A 140 14.47 -22.32 -5.23
N GLU A 141 14.00 -22.29 -3.98
CA GLU A 141 13.24 -21.15 -3.44
C GLU A 141 13.97 -19.82 -3.62
N GLY A 142 15.23 -19.74 -3.25
CA GLY A 142 16.05 -18.53 -3.40
C GLY A 142 16.26 -18.12 -4.85
N VAL A 143 16.45 -19.09 -5.74
CA VAL A 143 16.60 -18.86 -7.19
C VAL A 143 15.31 -18.33 -7.78
N THR A 144 14.18 -18.91 -7.38
CA THR A 144 12.84 -18.49 -7.84
C THR A 144 12.53 -17.07 -7.41
N LYS A 145 12.77 -16.70 -6.16
CA LYS A 145 12.66 -15.30 -5.67
C LYS A 145 13.53 -14.35 -6.48
N GLY A 146 14.80 -14.70 -6.66
CA GLY A 146 15.74 -13.90 -7.45
C GLY A 146 15.28 -13.68 -8.90
N ARG A 147 14.68 -14.69 -9.54
CA ARG A 147 14.10 -14.57 -10.88
C ARG A 147 12.93 -13.58 -10.92
N PHE A 148 12.00 -13.62 -9.93
CA PHE A 148 10.90 -12.66 -9.84
C PHE A 148 11.43 -11.22 -9.71
N TYR A 149 12.34 -10.96 -8.77
CA TYR A 149 12.93 -9.63 -8.61
C TYR A 149 13.66 -9.16 -9.86
N LYS A 150 14.43 -10.04 -10.52
CA LYS A 150 15.07 -9.72 -11.80
C LYS A 150 14.07 -9.31 -12.87
N TYR A 151 12.91 -9.97 -12.95
CA TYR A 151 11.88 -9.63 -13.91
C TYR A 151 11.17 -8.32 -13.56
N ILE A 152 10.96 -8.05 -12.28
CA ILE A 152 10.41 -6.77 -11.80
C ILE A 152 11.36 -5.63 -12.15
N TYR A 153 12.64 -5.72 -11.78
CA TYR A 153 13.64 -4.70 -12.08
C TYR A 153 13.82 -4.46 -13.59
N LYS A 154 13.61 -5.47 -14.41
CA LYS A 154 13.71 -5.35 -15.88
C LYS A 154 12.38 -5.06 -16.56
N ASN A 155 11.33 -4.74 -15.81
CA ASN A 155 9.97 -4.51 -16.29
C ASN A 155 9.45 -5.64 -17.22
N LYS A 156 9.69 -6.91 -16.86
CA LYS A 156 9.36 -8.09 -17.67
C LYS A 156 8.16 -8.86 -17.12
N LEU A 157 6.95 -8.27 -17.10
CA LEU A 157 5.73 -8.92 -16.63
C LEU A 157 5.48 -10.27 -17.33
N LEU A 158 5.65 -10.33 -18.64
CA LEU A 158 5.40 -11.57 -19.39
C LEU A 158 6.33 -12.72 -18.94
N ALA A 159 7.59 -12.40 -18.61
CA ALA A 159 8.52 -13.39 -18.09
C ALA A 159 8.12 -13.87 -16.67
N ALA A 160 7.65 -12.97 -15.81
CA ALA A 160 7.10 -13.33 -14.50
C ALA A 160 5.87 -14.25 -14.65
N LYS A 161 4.95 -13.93 -15.58
CA LYS A 161 3.78 -14.77 -15.88
C LYS A 161 4.17 -16.16 -16.39
N LYS A 162 5.17 -16.25 -17.25
CA LYS A 162 5.70 -17.54 -17.75
C LYS A 162 6.33 -18.36 -16.61
N LEU A 163 7.05 -17.73 -15.69
CA LEU A 163 7.60 -18.40 -14.51
C LEU A 163 6.49 -18.98 -13.64
N LEU A 164 5.43 -18.21 -13.36
CA LEU A 164 4.25 -18.68 -12.61
C LEU A 164 3.60 -19.89 -13.29
N THR A 165 3.41 -19.85 -14.61
CA THR A 165 2.85 -20.98 -15.36
C THR A 165 3.73 -22.22 -15.24
N ARG A 166 5.06 -22.06 -15.33
CA ARG A 166 6.01 -23.18 -15.15
C ARG A 166 5.90 -23.79 -13.75
N ILE A 167 5.84 -22.98 -12.69
CA ILE A 167 5.69 -23.45 -11.32
C ILE A 167 4.39 -24.25 -11.18
N ARG A 168 3.25 -23.72 -11.66
CA ARG A 168 1.97 -24.40 -11.62
C ARG A 168 2.01 -25.78 -12.30
N ASN A 169 2.71 -25.89 -13.42
CA ASN A 169 2.74 -27.13 -14.22
C ASN A 169 3.70 -28.20 -13.63
N HIS A 170 4.66 -27.81 -12.75
CA HIS A 170 5.70 -28.71 -12.26
C HIS A 170 5.69 -28.90 -10.73
N CYS A 171 4.92 -28.09 -10.00
CA CYS A 171 4.87 -28.12 -8.54
C CYS A 171 3.44 -28.38 -8.08
N GLU A 172 3.18 -29.59 -7.64
CA GLU A 172 1.86 -30.03 -7.17
C GLU A 172 1.36 -29.14 -6.02
N GLY A 173 0.06 -28.84 -5.99
CA GLY A 173 -0.60 -28.03 -4.95
C GLY A 173 -0.32 -26.52 -5.03
N SER A 174 0.43 -26.06 -6.03
CA SER A 174 0.81 -24.64 -6.15
C SER A 174 -0.28 -23.74 -6.77
N ASP A 175 -1.36 -24.31 -7.33
CA ASP A 175 -2.35 -23.62 -8.16
C ASP A 175 -2.88 -22.33 -7.52
N ARG A 176 -3.36 -22.41 -6.27
CA ARG A 176 -3.92 -21.26 -5.55
C ARG A 176 -2.86 -20.17 -5.31
N ALA A 177 -1.67 -20.57 -4.86
CA ALA A 177 -0.59 -19.61 -4.62
C ALA A 177 -0.15 -18.91 -5.89
N VAL A 178 -0.07 -19.65 -7.01
CA VAL A 178 0.28 -19.12 -8.33
C VAL A 178 -0.78 -18.17 -8.83
N GLU A 179 -2.07 -18.50 -8.68
CA GLU A 179 -3.16 -17.64 -9.17
C GLU A 179 -3.27 -16.34 -8.34
N ASP A 180 -3.17 -16.44 -7.02
CA ASP A 180 -3.13 -15.27 -6.14
C ASP A 180 -1.96 -14.33 -6.51
N CYS A 181 -0.76 -14.89 -6.69
CA CYS A 181 0.42 -14.12 -7.09
C CYS A 181 0.27 -13.52 -8.50
N ARG A 182 -0.30 -14.26 -9.44
CA ARG A 182 -0.57 -13.78 -10.80
C ARG A 182 -1.54 -12.59 -10.79
N THR A 183 -2.64 -12.73 -10.08
CA THR A 183 -3.66 -11.69 -9.94
C THR A 183 -3.05 -10.44 -9.33
N TYR A 184 -2.28 -10.58 -8.26
CA TYR A 184 -1.60 -9.45 -7.62
C TYR A 184 -0.61 -8.77 -8.56
N LEU A 185 0.28 -9.53 -9.20
CA LEU A 185 1.29 -8.99 -10.12
C LEU A 185 0.65 -8.27 -11.31
N VAL A 186 -0.36 -8.87 -11.94
CA VAL A 186 -1.01 -8.27 -13.12
C VAL A 186 -1.79 -7.02 -12.74
N GLY A 187 -2.57 -7.09 -11.67
CA GLY A 187 -3.41 -5.98 -11.22
C GLY A 187 -2.64 -4.79 -10.65
N ASN A 188 -1.38 -5.00 -10.21
CA ASN A 188 -0.57 -3.96 -9.57
C ASN A 188 0.75 -3.68 -10.30
N TRP A 189 0.93 -4.15 -11.55
CA TRP A 189 2.25 -4.08 -12.19
C TRP A 189 2.81 -2.66 -12.30
N GLU A 190 1.99 -1.70 -12.67
CA GLU A 190 2.39 -0.29 -12.75
C GLU A 190 2.82 0.25 -11.38
N TYR A 191 2.07 -0.08 -10.32
CA TYR A 191 2.36 0.35 -8.95
C TYR A 191 3.65 -0.31 -8.42
N ILE A 192 3.87 -1.59 -8.79
CA ILE A 192 5.12 -2.31 -8.51
C ILE A 192 6.29 -1.64 -9.23
N GLN A 193 6.15 -1.32 -10.52
CA GLN A 193 7.21 -0.64 -11.26
C GLN A 193 7.55 0.70 -10.63
N ARG A 194 6.56 1.47 -10.20
CA ARG A 194 6.76 2.73 -9.49
C ARG A 194 7.51 2.52 -8.17
N ALA A 195 7.11 1.51 -7.38
CA ALA A 195 7.77 1.18 -6.12
C ALA A 195 9.27 0.86 -6.27
N PHE A 196 9.71 0.33 -7.43
CA PHE A 196 11.10 -0.10 -7.66
C PHE A 196 11.95 0.91 -8.42
N HIS A 197 11.34 1.81 -9.20
CA HIS A 197 12.06 2.69 -10.12
C HIS A 197 11.90 4.18 -9.85
N ASP A 198 10.86 4.59 -9.13
CA ASP A 198 10.70 6.00 -8.75
C ASP A 198 11.56 6.29 -7.51
N LYS A 199 12.55 7.16 -7.68
CA LYS A 199 13.53 7.51 -6.64
C LYS A 199 12.93 8.29 -5.47
N HIS A 200 11.74 8.85 -5.65
CA HIS A 200 11.03 9.59 -4.61
C HIS A 200 10.08 8.73 -3.77
N VAL A 201 9.91 7.45 -4.13
CA VAL A 201 9.10 6.51 -3.35
C VAL A 201 9.86 6.06 -2.12
N GLU A 202 9.29 6.33 -0.96
CA GLU A 202 9.75 5.76 0.31
C GLU A 202 9.08 4.40 0.58
N GLY A 203 9.80 3.51 1.29
CA GLY A 203 9.24 2.22 1.67
C GLY A 203 8.08 2.34 2.66
N CYS A 204 7.14 1.39 2.62
CA CYS A 204 6.01 1.30 3.54
C CYS A 204 6.46 0.98 4.97
N SER A 205 5.74 1.53 5.99
CA SER A 205 5.96 1.28 7.41
C SER A 205 4.66 0.85 8.13
N ALA A 206 3.57 0.60 7.38
CA ALA A 206 2.24 0.38 7.94
C ALA A 206 2.19 -0.70 9.03
N GLU A 207 2.98 -1.76 8.90
CA GLU A 207 3.00 -2.87 9.87
C GLU A 207 3.57 -2.54 11.26
N GLY A 208 4.16 -1.37 11.44
CA GLY A 208 4.69 -0.90 12.72
C GLY A 208 3.74 0.03 13.49
N HIS A 209 2.58 0.37 12.93
CA HIS A 209 1.64 1.35 13.49
C HIS A 209 0.24 0.79 13.79
N VAL A 210 0.02 -0.54 13.60
CA VAL A 210 -1.22 -1.25 13.93
C VAL A 210 -1.10 -1.94 15.28
#